data_87f4b4305c7c4b5708400ae147416bf2
#
_entry.id   87f4b4305c7c4b5708400ae147416bf2
#
_cell.length_a   1.000
_cell.length_b   1.000
_cell.length_c   1.000
_cell.angle_alpha   90.00
_cell.angle_beta   90.00
_cell.angle_gamma   90.00
#
_symmetry.space_group_name_H-M   'P 1'
#
loop_
_entity.id
_entity.type
_entity.pdbx_description
1 polymer ?
#
loop_
_entity_poly.entity_id
_entity_poly.type
_entity_poly.pdbx_seq_one_letter_code
_entity_poly.pdbx_strand_id
1 'polypeptide(L)'
;MRAEAELYSLLFMFTLANELLLMGCFVMKHLKSALLLAATSLACGAATADTGKLLLTGGVSSIDGAAGGGLTPWATIGSNATDGEIGASAFFTRTATQDYSLNIVGAALGYKDRFEFTVARQDFDASPATALNGISAFGVQPGQHIKMDIVGLKLRVAGDAVLDSDTLMPQISVGLQYKTVDPGSIGSVFKFLDAKTQDTDLYVSATKLFLAQGILVNGTLRYTRANQNGLLGFGAGAPGKDSASWMPEVSVAYLLSKNWAVGAEYRAKPNNLEDLGRAAGLGNALAEDAWKDLFVAWAPNKNTSVTLAYVDLGRVIPGITAQRQQTGYYLSAQVAF
;
A
#
# COMPACT_ATOMS: atom_id res chain seq x y z
N MET A 1 15.16 35.65 -8.51
CA MET A 1 16.03 34.54 -8.98
C MET A 1 15.86 33.25 -8.20
N ARG A 2 16.01 33.19 -6.84
CA ARG A 2 15.81 31.92 -6.11
C ARG A 2 14.37 31.44 -6.11
N ALA A 3 13.38 32.32 -5.90
CA ALA A 3 11.96 31.98 -5.89
C ALA A 3 11.42 31.55 -7.28
N GLU A 4 11.99 32.12 -8.35
CA GLU A 4 11.63 31.74 -9.71
C GLU A 4 12.16 30.34 -10.08
N ALA A 5 13.38 29.99 -9.61
CA ALA A 5 13.93 28.66 -9.81
C ALA A 5 13.13 27.57 -9.07
N GLU A 6 12.63 27.88 -7.88
CA GLU A 6 11.75 26.98 -7.12
C GLU A 6 10.37 26.83 -7.80
N LEU A 7 9.82 27.90 -8.35
CA LEU A 7 8.55 27.86 -9.08
C LEU A 7 8.67 27.04 -10.39
N TYR A 8 9.75 27.21 -11.12
CA TYR A 8 10.03 26.39 -12.32
C TYR A 8 10.25 24.92 -11.97
N SER A 9 10.91 24.63 -10.86
CA SER A 9 11.07 23.27 -10.34
C SER A 9 9.73 22.62 -9.98
N LEU A 10 8.84 23.36 -9.31
CA LEU A 10 7.48 22.91 -8.97
C LEU A 10 6.61 22.71 -10.24
N LEU A 11 6.66 23.62 -11.20
CA LEU A 11 5.93 23.48 -12.47
C LEU A 11 6.44 22.27 -13.27
N PHE A 12 7.75 22.08 -13.34
CA PHE A 12 8.36 20.91 -13.98
C PHE A 12 7.96 19.60 -13.30
N MET A 13 7.92 19.59 -11.97
CA MET A 13 7.45 18.43 -11.19
C MET A 13 5.96 18.12 -11.44
N PHE A 14 5.12 19.18 -11.55
CA PHE A 14 3.69 19.01 -11.85
C PHE A 14 3.47 18.47 -13.28
N THR A 15 4.24 18.95 -14.25
CA THR A 15 4.19 18.47 -15.63
C THR A 15 4.69 17.03 -15.73
N LEU A 16 5.79 16.71 -15.04
CA LEU A 16 6.34 15.35 -14.96
C LEU A 16 5.37 14.38 -14.28
N ALA A 17 4.69 14.83 -13.22
CA ALA A 17 3.67 14.03 -12.52
C ALA A 17 2.47 13.74 -13.44
N ASN A 18 2.05 14.71 -14.24
CA ASN A 18 0.93 14.55 -15.18
C ASN A 18 1.29 13.62 -16.36
N GLU A 19 2.49 13.74 -16.90
CA GLU A 19 3.03 12.82 -17.92
C GLU A 19 3.19 11.40 -17.37
N LEU A 20 3.67 11.25 -16.14
CA LEU A 20 3.80 9.95 -15.46
C LEU A 20 2.42 9.35 -15.12
N LEU A 21 1.41 10.17 -14.81
CA LEU A 21 0.02 9.71 -14.62
C LEU A 21 -0.58 9.18 -15.93
N LEU A 22 -0.34 9.85 -17.05
CA LEU A 22 -0.76 9.42 -18.39
C LEU A 22 0.00 8.15 -18.81
N MET A 23 1.30 8.07 -18.54
CA MET A 23 2.10 6.84 -18.71
C MET A 23 1.61 5.71 -17.81
N GLY A 24 1.23 5.99 -16.56
CA GLY A 24 0.64 5.02 -15.65
C GLY A 24 -0.64 4.40 -16.19
N CYS A 25 -1.52 5.21 -16.79
CA CYS A 25 -2.74 4.74 -17.42
C CYS A 25 -2.48 3.85 -18.65
N PHE A 26 -1.42 4.15 -19.42
CA PHE A 26 -0.95 3.34 -20.55
C PHE A 26 -0.30 2.03 -20.08
N VAL A 27 0.52 2.09 -19.03
CA VAL A 27 1.19 0.93 -18.41
C VAL A 27 0.17 -0.04 -17.82
N MET A 28 -0.92 0.43 -17.24
CA MET A 28 -1.97 -0.44 -16.67
C MET A 28 -2.69 -1.27 -17.73
N LYS A 29 -2.91 -0.76 -18.94
CA LYS A 29 -3.46 -1.55 -20.05
C LYS A 29 -2.56 -2.73 -20.46
N HIS A 30 -1.27 -2.62 -20.21
CA HIS A 30 -0.24 -3.59 -20.60
C HIS A 30 0.56 -4.15 -19.42
N LEU A 31 0.01 -4.05 -18.19
CA LEU A 31 0.71 -4.43 -16.95
C LEU A 31 1.23 -5.89 -16.97
N LYS A 32 0.51 -6.82 -17.62
CA LYS A 32 0.99 -8.20 -17.81
C LYS A 32 2.30 -8.24 -18.62
N SER A 33 2.40 -7.42 -19.66
CA SER A 33 3.60 -7.32 -20.50
C SER A 33 4.70 -6.48 -19.84
N ALA A 34 4.32 -5.45 -19.07
CA ALA A 34 5.27 -4.61 -18.34
C ALA A 34 5.89 -5.35 -17.14
N LEU A 35 5.12 -6.18 -16.42
CA LEU A 35 5.66 -7.05 -15.36
C LEU A 35 6.61 -8.13 -15.93
N LEU A 36 6.29 -8.67 -17.11
CA LEU A 36 7.17 -9.63 -17.78
C LEU A 36 8.45 -8.94 -18.29
N LEU A 37 8.35 -7.72 -18.83
CA LEU A 37 9.51 -6.92 -19.26
C LEU A 37 10.36 -6.47 -18.07
N ALA A 38 9.76 -6.06 -16.96
CA ALA A 38 10.47 -5.71 -15.73
C ALA A 38 11.19 -6.93 -15.14
N ALA A 39 10.56 -8.10 -15.15
CA ALA A 39 11.20 -9.35 -14.69
C ALA A 39 12.37 -9.78 -15.60
N THR A 40 12.26 -9.58 -16.92
CA THR A 40 13.36 -9.90 -17.86
C THR A 40 14.48 -8.85 -17.85
N SER A 41 14.19 -7.57 -17.62
CA SER A 41 15.22 -6.54 -17.48
C SER A 41 15.94 -6.61 -16.12
N LEU A 42 15.29 -7.09 -15.07
CA LEU A 42 15.89 -7.40 -13.77
C LEU A 42 16.91 -8.56 -13.87
N ALA A 43 16.74 -9.48 -14.83
CA ALA A 43 17.69 -10.56 -15.07
C ALA A 43 18.99 -10.11 -15.80
N CYS A 44 19.02 -8.93 -16.43
CA CYS A 44 20.14 -8.45 -17.23
C CYS A 44 21.03 -7.37 -16.57
N GLY A 45 20.68 -6.88 -15.38
CA GLY A 45 21.42 -5.82 -14.70
C GLY A 45 21.73 -6.17 -13.26
N ALA A 46 22.73 -7.03 -13.01
CA ALA A 46 23.35 -7.10 -11.70
C ALA A 46 24.12 -5.78 -11.46
N ALA A 47 23.40 -4.73 -11.06
CA ALA A 47 24.02 -3.57 -10.45
C ALA A 47 24.62 -4.04 -9.12
N THR A 48 25.92 -4.17 -9.04
CA THR A 48 26.65 -4.49 -7.81
C THR A 48 26.65 -3.25 -6.92
N ALA A 49 25.58 -3.03 -6.16
CA ALA A 49 25.60 -2.10 -5.04
C ALA A 49 26.44 -2.74 -3.92
N ASP A 50 27.70 -2.34 -3.82
CA ASP A 50 28.66 -2.91 -2.85
C ASP A 50 28.43 -2.40 -1.42
N THR A 51 27.60 -1.38 -1.23
CA THR A 51 27.32 -0.69 0.05
C THR A 51 25.84 -0.46 0.33
N GLY A 52 24.96 -1.41 -0.02
CA GLY A 52 23.51 -1.26 0.15
C GLY A 52 23.07 -0.89 1.57
N LYS A 53 21.81 -0.53 1.71
CA LYS A 53 21.14 -0.24 3.01
C LYS A 53 21.32 -1.38 3.99
N LEU A 54 21.32 -1.06 5.29
CA LEU A 54 21.23 -2.08 6.32
C LEU A 54 19.98 -2.92 6.13
N LEU A 55 20.11 -4.24 6.31
CA LEU A 55 18.99 -5.18 6.10
C LEU A 55 17.75 -4.77 6.89
N LEU A 56 16.60 -4.87 6.27
CA LEU A 56 15.27 -4.53 6.81
C LEU A 56 15.06 -3.05 7.16
N THR A 57 16.07 -2.18 7.08
CA THR A 57 15.89 -0.75 7.38
C THR A 57 15.23 0.04 6.25
N GLY A 58 15.31 -0.47 5.02
CA GLY A 58 14.59 0.07 3.87
C GLY A 58 13.09 -0.27 3.86
N GLY A 59 12.65 -1.11 4.81
CA GLY A 59 11.31 -1.67 4.82
C GLY A 59 11.16 -2.86 3.87
N VAL A 60 9.96 -3.40 3.82
CA VAL A 60 9.49 -4.37 2.84
C VAL A 60 8.47 -3.70 1.93
N SER A 61 7.91 -4.38 0.95
CA SER A 61 6.82 -3.82 0.14
C SER A 61 5.49 -3.94 0.89
N SER A 62 4.80 -2.83 1.07
CA SER A 62 3.44 -2.83 1.62
C SER A 62 2.44 -3.38 0.60
N ILE A 63 1.22 -3.65 1.06
CA ILE A 63 0.12 -4.11 0.20
C ILE A 63 -0.22 -3.14 -0.94
N ASP A 64 0.12 -1.85 -0.80
CA ASP A 64 -0.07 -0.83 -1.82
C ASP A 64 1.17 -0.64 -2.72
N GLY A 65 2.23 -1.44 -2.51
CA GLY A 65 3.46 -1.43 -3.30
C GLY A 65 4.56 -0.49 -2.81
N ALA A 66 4.25 0.52 -2.02
CA ALA A 66 5.25 1.42 -1.46
C ALA A 66 6.13 0.71 -0.43
N ALA A 67 7.40 1.10 -0.32
CA ALA A 67 8.26 0.61 0.75
C ALA A 67 7.69 0.99 2.13
N GLY A 68 7.69 0.01 3.05
CA GLY A 68 7.08 0.20 4.36
C GLY A 68 7.16 -1.05 5.22
N GLY A 69 6.16 -1.21 6.07
CA GLY A 69 5.88 -2.46 6.75
C GLY A 69 5.11 -3.42 5.83
N GLY A 70 4.11 -4.13 6.32
CA GLY A 70 3.21 -4.91 5.46
C GLY A 70 1.98 -4.10 5.06
N LEU A 71 1.40 -3.38 6.02
CA LEU A 71 0.16 -2.63 5.85
C LEU A 71 0.41 -1.14 5.56
N THR A 72 1.47 -0.54 6.11
CA THR A 72 1.67 0.90 6.09
C THR A 72 2.90 1.31 5.27
N PRO A 73 2.86 2.40 4.48
CA PRO A 73 4.05 2.96 3.86
C PRO A 73 4.91 3.66 4.91
N TRP A 74 6.23 3.46 4.80
CA TRP A 74 7.21 4.20 5.59
C TRP A 74 7.79 5.35 4.77
N ALA A 75 8.52 6.26 5.46
CA ALA A 75 9.23 7.33 4.78
C ALA A 75 10.44 6.84 3.98
N THR A 76 10.90 5.62 4.21
CA THR A 76 12.03 5.00 3.51
C THR A 76 11.73 4.79 2.03
N ILE A 77 12.77 4.86 1.20
CA ILE A 77 12.70 4.58 -0.23
C ILE A 77 13.03 3.11 -0.45
N GLY A 78 12.19 2.41 -1.22
CA GLY A 78 12.37 0.99 -1.52
C GLY A 78 13.63 0.70 -2.32
N SER A 79 14.02 -0.60 -2.38
CA SER A 79 15.25 -1.11 -2.95
C SER A 79 16.48 -1.00 -2.04
N ASN A 80 17.58 -1.59 -2.49
CA ASN A 80 18.86 -1.53 -1.78
C ASN A 80 19.72 -0.30 -2.15
N ALA A 81 19.29 0.49 -3.15
CA ALA A 81 20.02 1.65 -3.62
C ALA A 81 20.20 2.71 -2.53
N THR A 82 21.41 3.23 -2.45
CA THR A 82 21.79 4.34 -1.60
C THR A 82 21.82 5.66 -2.38
N ASP A 83 22.37 6.70 -1.77
CA ASP A 83 22.50 8.01 -2.42
C ASP A 83 23.36 7.91 -3.69
N GLY A 84 22.84 8.41 -4.79
CA GLY A 84 23.50 8.35 -6.10
C GLY A 84 23.15 7.12 -6.96
N GLU A 85 22.50 6.11 -6.43
CA GLU A 85 22.22 4.85 -7.12
C GLU A 85 20.77 4.73 -7.58
N ILE A 86 20.52 3.76 -8.48
CA ILE A 86 19.20 3.29 -8.89
C ILE A 86 19.05 1.87 -8.42
N GLY A 87 17.95 1.57 -7.74
CA GLY A 87 17.64 0.21 -7.35
C GLY A 87 16.21 -0.15 -7.70
N ALA A 88 15.95 -1.44 -7.71
CA ALA A 88 14.63 -1.98 -7.99
C ALA A 88 14.26 -3.05 -6.98
N SER A 89 12.97 -3.25 -6.78
CA SER A 89 12.45 -4.40 -6.04
C SER A 89 11.21 -4.96 -6.73
N ALA A 90 10.96 -6.25 -6.53
CA ALA A 90 9.74 -6.91 -6.93
C ALA A 90 9.25 -7.79 -5.78
N PHE A 91 7.94 -7.92 -5.65
CA PHE A 91 7.36 -8.67 -4.55
C PHE A 91 6.11 -9.43 -4.94
N PHE A 92 5.85 -10.47 -4.19
CA PHE A 92 4.58 -11.19 -4.17
C PHE A 92 4.10 -11.31 -2.73
N THR A 93 2.83 -11.02 -2.51
CA THR A 93 2.20 -11.15 -1.20
C THR A 93 0.91 -11.93 -1.33
N ARG A 94 0.68 -12.85 -0.40
CA ARG A 94 -0.60 -13.53 -0.20
C ARG A 94 -1.10 -13.31 1.21
N THR A 95 -2.34 -12.83 1.32
CA THR A 95 -3.08 -12.76 2.56
C THR A 95 -4.26 -13.72 2.48
N ALA A 96 -4.49 -14.49 3.52
CA ALA A 96 -5.64 -15.38 3.64
C ALA A 96 -6.26 -15.20 5.01
N THR A 97 -7.53 -14.84 5.03
CA THR A 97 -8.35 -14.70 6.22
C THR A 97 -9.41 -15.81 6.27
N GLN A 98 -10.34 -15.71 7.21
CA GLN A 98 -11.36 -16.74 7.39
C GLN A 98 -12.30 -16.90 6.20
N ASP A 99 -12.63 -15.79 5.52
CA ASP A 99 -13.61 -15.80 4.41
C ASP A 99 -13.03 -15.29 3.09
N TYR A 100 -11.83 -14.69 3.10
CA TYR A 100 -11.28 -14.00 1.95
C TYR A 100 -9.81 -14.33 1.73
N SER A 101 -9.35 -14.11 0.50
CA SER A 101 -7.91 -14.05 0.23
C SER A 101 -7.57 -12.91 -0.72
N LEU A 102 -6.32 -12.46 -0.63
CA LEU A 102 -5.79 -11.37 -1.44
C LEU A 102 -4.40 -11.76 -1.94
N ASN A 103 -4.21 -11.74 -3.25
CA ASN A 103 -2.90 -11.86 -3.87
C ASN A 103 -2.45 -10.48 -4.37
N ILE A 104 -1.19 -10.18 -4.18
CA ILE A 104 -0.60 -8.91 -4.58
C ILE A 104 0.71 -9.19 -5.30
N VAL A 105 0.90 -8.57 -6.44
CA VAL A 105 2.18 -8.54 -7.14
C VAL A 105 2.56 -7.09 -7.41
N GLY A 106 3.83 -6.77 -7.32
CA GLY A 106 4.26 -5.41 -7.61
C GLY A 106 5.76 -5.26 -7.75
N ALA A 107 6.15 -4.06 -8.11
CA ALA A 107 7.53 -3.66 -8.26
C ALA A 107 7.71 -2.19 -7.85
N ALA A 108 8.92 -1.85 -7.42
CA ALA A 108 9.31 -0.50 -7.10
C ALA A 108 10.68 -0.18 -7.73
N LEU A 109 10.85 1.09 -8.10
CA LEU A 109 12.12 1.68 -8.51
C LEU A 109 12.48 2.78 -7.52
N GLY A 110 13.64 2.69 -6.91
CA GLY A 110 14.25 3.72 -6.08
C GLY A 110 15.32 4.48 -6.86
N TYR A 111 15.28 5.81 -6.79
CA TYR A 111 16.27 6.67 -7.42
C TYR A 111 16.93 7.57 -6.39
N LYS A 112 18.24 7.41 -6.22
CA LYS A 112 19.09 8.23 -5.32
C LYS A 112 18.57 8.29 -3.88
N ASP A 113 18.03 7.18 -3.39
CA ASP A 113 17.39 7.12 -2.06
C ASP A 113 16.43 8.30 -1.77
N ARG A 114 15.88 8.91 -2.80
CA ARG A 114 15.04 10.10 -2.72
C ARG A 114 13.70 9.96 -3.37
N PHE A 115 13.64 9.27 -4.52
CA PHE A 115 12.40 9.05 -5.26
C PHE A 115 12.06 7.56 -5.29
N GLU A 116 10.80 7.23 -5.17
CA GLU A 116 10.27 5.89 -5.35
C GLU A 116 9.09 5.95 -6.32
N PHE A 117 9.15 5.11 -7.34
CA PHE A 117 8.02 4.83 -8.23
C PHE A 117 7.58 3.38 -7.99
N THR A 118 6.28 3.14 -7.85
CA THR A 118 5.73 1.81 -7.55
C THR A 118 4.58 1.47 -8.45
N VAL A 119 4.47 0.19 -8.77
CA VAL A 119 3.29 -0.40 -9.40
C VAL A 119 2.90 -1.65 -8.64
N ALA A 120 1.61 -1.82 -8.38
CA ALA A 120 1.09 -3.02 -7.73
C ALA A 120 -0.26 -3.40 -8.29
N ARG A 121 -0.55 -4.69 -8.30
CA ARG A 121 -1.88 -5.25 -8.58
C ARG A 121 -2.33 -6.11 -7.43
N GLN A 122 -3.51 -5.83 -6.93
CA GLN A 122 -4.23 -6.61 -5.95
C GLN A 122 -5.33 -7.42 -6.66
N ASP A 123 -5.47 -8.69 -6.28
CA ASP A 123 -6.54 -9.58 -6.73
C ASP A 123 -7.19 -10.17 -5.48
N PHE A 124 -8.33 -9.60 -5.10
CA PHE A 124 -9.11 -9.97 -3.93
C PHE A 124 -10.14 -11.02 -4.32
N ASP A 125 -10.01 -12.21 -3.75
CA ASP A 125 -10.93 -13.32 -3.93
C ASP A 125 -11.98 -13.30 -2.81
N ALA A 126 -13.21 -12.97 -3.17
CA ALA A 126 -14.38 -12.99 -2.30
C ALA A 126 -15.23 -14.26 -2.47
N SER A 127 -14.78 -15.22 -3.28
CA SER A 127 -15.55 -16.42 -3.61
C SER A 127 -15.94 -17.29 -2.42
N PRO A 128 -15.13 -17.41 -1.34
CA PRO A 128 -15.53 -18.15 -0.15
C PRO A 128 -16.63 -17.46 0.68
N ALA A 129 -16.86 -16.16 0.49
CA ALA A 129 -17.84 -15.41 1.26
C ALA A 129 -19.26 -15.74 0.82
N THR A 130 -19.90 -16.66 1.51
CA THR A 130 -21.25 -17.17 1.18
C THR A 130 -22.30 -16.07 1.08
N ALA A 131 -22.18 -14.99 1.85
CA ALA A 131 -23.11 -13.87 1.79
C ALA A 131 -22.99 -13.08 0.49
N LEU A 132 -21.76 -12.81 0.00
CA LEU A 132 -21.54 -12.18 -1.31
C LEU A 132 -22.05 -13.07 -2.45
N ASN A 133 -21.81 -14.36 -2.38
CA ASN A 133 -22.29 -15.33 -3.38
C ASN A 133 -23.82 -15.45 -3.39
N GLY A 134 -24.50 -15.07 -2.31
CA GLY A 134 -25.96 -15.11 -2.18
C GLY A 134 -26.70 -13.86 -2.66
N ILE A 135 -26.01 -12.75 -2.98
CA ILE A 135 -26.65 -11.50 -3.40
C ILE A 135 -26.85 -11.48 -4.93
N SER A 136 -27.59 -12.43 -5.44
CA SER A 136 -27.91 -12.52 -6.88
C SER A 136 -28.69 -11.33 -7.41
N ALA A 137 -29.50 -10.68 -6.57
CA ALA A 137 -30.26 -9.47 -6.92
C ALA A 137 -29.40 -8.30 -7.37
N PHE A 138 -28.12 -8.24 -6.96
CA PHE A 138 -27.16 -7.22 -7.37
C PHE A 138 -26.18 -7.71 -8.46
N GLY A 139 -26.46 -8.84 -9.10
CA GLY A 139 -25.60 -9.39 -10.15
C GLY A 139 -24.31 -10.03 -9.65
N VAL A 140 -24.20 -10.30 -8.34
CA VAL A 140 -23.04 -10.97 -7.75
C VAL A 140 -23.03 -12.44 -8.17
N GLN A 141 -21.89 -12.91 -8.66
CA GLN A 141 -21.70 -14.27 -9.13
C GLN A 141 -20.76 -15.05 -8.18
N PRO A 142 -20.92 -16.36 -8.05
CA PRO A 142 -19.93 -17.22 -7.39
C PRO A 142 -18.55 -17.06 -8.03
N GLY A 143 -17.48 -17.13 -7.24
CA GLY A 143 -16.11 -16.93 -7.72
C GLY A 143 -15.74 -15.46 -7.94
N GLN A 144 -16.35 -14.55 -7.19
CA GLN A 144 -16.16 -13.11 -7.32
C GLN A 144 -14.71 -12.71 -7.00
N HIS A 145 -14.10 -12.00 -7.95
CA HIS A 145 -12.83 -11.33 -7.80
C HIS A 145 -12.98 -9.82 -7.98
N ILE A 146 -12.29 -9.05 -7.16
CA ILE A 146 -12.14 -7.60 -7.28
C ILE A 146 -10.67 -7.33 -7.51
N LYS A 147 -10.34 -6.61 -8.58
CA LYS A 147 -8.96 -6.30 -8.92
C LYS A 147 -8.71 -4.82 -8.76
N MET A 148 -7.56 -4.47 -8.19
CA MET A 148 -7.14 -3.08 -8.05
C MET A 148 -5.72 -2.90 -8.55
N ASP A 149 -5.53 -1.94 -9.44
CA ASP A 149 -4.22 -1.49 -9.90
C ASP A 149 -3.83 -0.21 -9.16
N ILE A 150 -2.58 -0.15 -8.75
CA ILE A 150 -2.02 0.95 -7.97
C ILE A 150 -0.75 1.44 -8.64
N VAL A 151 -0.67 2.75 -8.85
CA VAL A 151 0.57 3.44 -9.26
C VAL A 151 0.93 4.44 -8.17
N GLY A 152 2.12 4.34 -7.63
CA GLY A 152 2.59 5.18 -6.53
C GLY A 152 3.83 5.98 -6.85
N LEU A 153 3.90 7.15 -6.24
CA LEU A 153 5.10 8.00 -6.22
C LEU A 153 5.37 8.38 -4.77
N LYS A 154 6.64 8.37 -4.36
CA LYS A 154 7.08 8.85 -3.05
C LYS A 154 8.34 9.69 -3.23
N LEU A 155 8.42 10.79 -2.49
CA LEU A 155 9.55 11.68 -2.43
C LEU A 155 10.00 11.84 -0.99
N ARG A 156 11.24 11.49 -0.67
CA ARG A 156 11.91 11.86 0.56
C ARG A 156 12.20 13.36 0.53
N VAL A 157 11.65 14.09 1.47
CA VAL A 157 11.77 15.56 1.53
C VAL A 157 12.78 16.02 2.57
N ALA A 158 12.99 15.26 3.65
CA ALA A 158 13.91 15.63 4.71
C ALA A 158 14.37 14.42 5.53
N GLY A 159 15.49 14.57 6.23
CA GLY A 159 16.04 13.63 7.21
C GLY A 159 16.55 12.33 6.63
N ASP A 160 17.14 11.53 7.50
CA ASP A 160 17.51 10.14 7.23
C ASP A 160 17.03 9.26 8.39
N ALA A 161 16.38 8.12 8.05
CA ALA A 161 15.82 7.24 9.07
C ALA A 161 16.90 6.51 9.89
N VAL A 162 18.06 6.27 9.30
CA VAL A 162 19.12 5.38 9.80
C VAL A 162 20.39 6.15 10.13
N LEU A 163 20.88 6.98 9.21
CA LEU A 163 22.19 7.63 9.32
C LEU A 163 22.19 8.85 10.24
N ASP A 164 21.07 9.53 10.40
CA ASP A 164 20.94 10.66 11.33
C ASP A 164 20.73 10.18 12.79
N SER A 165 21.50 9.18 13.23
CA SER A 165 21.35 8.52 14.54
C SER A 165 21.54 9.49 15.72
N ASP A 166 22.31 10.56 15.55
CA ASP A 166 22.65 11.54 16.59
C ASP A 166 21.55 12.60 16.79
N THR A 167 20.51 12.61 15.96
CA THR A 167 19.42 13.56 16.03
C THR A 167 18.07 12.83 16.18
N LEU A 168 17.06 13.53 16.71
CA LEU A 168 15.68 13.04 16.74
C LEU A 168 14.96 13.26 15.41
N MET A 169 15.60 13.89 14.41
CA MET A 169 15.01 14.17 13.11
C MET A 169 14.66 12.86 12.40
N PRO A 170 13.37 12.60 12.10
CA PRO A 170 12.98 11.45 11.31
C PRO A 170 13.25 11.69 9.82
N GLN A 171 13.32 10.64 9.05
CA GLN A 171 13.11 10.74 7.62
C GLN A 171 11.66 11.08 7.34
N ILE A 172 11.42 12.08 6.50
CA ILE A 172 10.07 12.53 6.12
C ILE A 172 9.92 12.35 4.61
N SER A 173 8.84 11.72 4.22
CA SER A 173 8.47 11.54 2.81
C SER A 173 7.02 11.92 2.57
N VAL A 174 6.75 12.44 1.38
CA VAL A 174 5.41 12.64 0.86
C VAL A 174 5.16 11.67 -0.29
N GLY A 175 3.95 11.19 -0.42
CA GLY A 175 3.63 10.25 -1.48
C GLY A 175 2.19 10.35 -1.95
N LEU A 176 1.96 9.77 -3.12
CA LEU A 176 0.64 9.60 -3.69
C LEU A 176 0.48 8.17 -4.23
N GLN A 177 -0.75 7.69 -4.26
CA GLN A 177 -1.12 6.40 -4.82
C GLN A 177 -2.40 6.58 -5.64
N TYR A 178 -2.27 6.52 -6.95
CA TYR A 178 -3.41 6.45 -7.86
C TYR A 178 -3.88 5.01 -7.92
N LYS A 179 -5.15 4.79 -7.60
CA LYS A 179 -5.79 3.48 -7.50
C LYS A 179 -6.94 3.39 -8.49
N THR A 180 -7.04 2.27 -9.19
CA THR A 180 -8.16 1.96 -10.08
C THR A 180 -8.66 0.57 -9.75
N VAL A 181 -9.95 0.43 -9.45
CA VAL A 181 -10.58 -0.84 -9.09
C VAL A 181 -11.49 -1.33 -10.22
N ASP A 182 -11.34 -2.59 -10.57
CA ASP A 182 -12.27 -3.36 -11.40
C ASP A 182 -13.15 -4.19 -10.45
N PRO A 183 -14.42 -3.82 -10.28
CA PRO A 183 -15.32 -4.49 -9.35
C PRO A 183 -15.81 -5.86 -9.86
N GLY A 184 -15.49 -6.25 -11.09
CA GLY A 184 -16.01 -7.48 -11.67
C GLY A 184 -17.54 -7.53 -11.67
N SER A 185 -18.15 -8.61 -11.20
CA SER A 185 -19.60 -8.78 -11.17
C SER A 185 -20.34 -7.91 -10.15
N ILE A 186 -19.65 -7.28 -9.17
CA ILE A 186 -20.28 -6.37 -8.21
C ILE A 186 -20.35 -4.90 -8.66
N GLY A 187 -20.18 -4.63 -9.95
CA GLY A 187 -20.31 -3.27 -10.50
C GLY A 187 -21.66 -2.60 -10.22
N SER A 188 -22.73 -3.37 -10.09
CA SER A 188 -24.06 -2.87 -9.66
C SER A 188 -24.05 -2.39 -8.21
N VAL A 189 -23.27 -3.02 -7.33
CA VAL A 189 -23.11 -2.59 -5.92
C VAL A 189 -22.37 -1.24 -5.89
N PHE A 190 -21.34 -1.05 -6.68
CA PHE A 190 -20.63 0.24 -6.79
C PHE A 190 -21.58 1.36 -7.24
N LYS A 191 -22.45 1.08 -8.21
CA LYS A 191 -23.48 2.04 -8.64
C LYS A 191 -24.50 2.34 -7.55
N PHE A 192 -24.93 1.33 -6.79
CA PHE A 192 -25.83 1.51 -5.67
C PHE A 192 -25.21 2.34 -4.55
N LEU A 193 -23.92 2.14 -4.26
CA LEU A 193 -23.17 2.89 -3.27
C LEU A 193 -22.77 4.28 -3.78
N ASP A 194 -22.93 4.57 -5.09
CA ASP A 194 -22.36 5.73 -5.79
C ASP A 194 -20.86 5.90 -5.50
N ALA A 195 -20.16 4.77 -5.43
CA ALA A 195 -18.73 4.72 -5.18
C ALA A 195 -17.96 4.80 -6.50
N LYS A 196 -16.92 5.62 -6.53
CA LYS A 196 -16.05 5.78 -7.70
C LYS A 196 -15.12 4.57 -7.84
N THR A 197 -14.73 4.25 -9.07
CA THR A 197 -13.81 3.15 -9.37
C THR A 197 -12.35 3.57 -9.41
N GLN A 198 -12.05 4.84 -9.21
CA GLN A 198 -10.68 5.36 -9.21
C GLN A 198 -10.56 6.58 -8.32
N ASP A 199 -9.40 6.72 -7.69
CA ASP A 199 -9.05 7.91 -6.90
C ASP A 199 -7.55 7.96 -6.60
N THR A 200 -7.11 9.06 -5.97
CA THR A 200 -5.74 9.25 -5.52
C THR A 200 -5.71 9.46 -4.01
N ASP A 201 -4.99 8.59 -3.32
CA ASP A 201 -4.58 8.80 -1.94
C ASP A 201 -3.32 9.67 -1.89
N LEU A 202 -3.28 10.61 -0.95
CA LEU A 202 -2.07 11.36 -0.61
C LEU A 202 -1.61 10.93 0.78
N TYR A 203 -0.30 10.93 1.04
CA TYR A 203 0.19 10.64 2.39
C TYR A 203 1.48 11.36 2.70
N VAL A 204 1.70 11.56 3.99
CA VAL A 204 2.99 11.96 4.56
C VAL A 204 3.41 10.93 5.58
N SER A 205 4.66 10.48 5.51
CA SER A 205 5.24 9.50 6.43
C SER A 205 6.45 10.06 7.12
N ALA A 206 6.63 9.69 8.39
CA ALA A 206 7.83 10.00 9.18
C ALA A 206 8.34 8.71 9.81
N THR A 207 9.59 8.34 9.50
CA THR A 207 10.22 7.11 9.97
C THR A 207 11.54 7.41 10.68
N LYS A 208 11.74 6.78 11.83
CA LYS A 208 13.00 6.86 12.59
C LYS A 208 13.41 5.49 13.09
N LEU A 209 14.66 5.15 12.86
CA LEU A 209 15.32 4.01 13.49
C LEU A 209 16.22 4.52 14.62
N PHE A 210 15.93 4.10 15.84
CA PHE A 210 16.80 4.25 17.01
C PHE A 210 17.78 3.08 17.00
N LEU A 211 18.89 3.25 16.27
CA LEU A 211 19.82 2.17 15.94
C LEU A 211 20.40 1.49 17.17
N ALA A 212 20.76 2.25 18.20
CA ALA A 212 21.33 1.73 19.45
C ALA A 212 20.34 0.82 20.19
N GLN A 213 19.05 1.07 20.08
CA GLN A 213 17.97 0.29 20.68
C GLN A 213 17.40 -0.77 19.72
N GLY A 214 17.73 -0.69 18.44
CA GLY A 214 17.16 -1.56 17.41
C GLY A 214 15.66 -1.32 17.18
N ILE A 215 15.12 -0.14 17.52
CA ILE A 215 13.69 0.17 17.42
C ILE A 215 13.45 1.12 16.24
N LEU A 216 12.60 0.71 15.32
CA LEU A 216 12.07 1.54 14.25
C LEU A 216 10.64 1.95 14.58
N VAL A 217 10.35 3.24 14.41
CA VAL A 217 9.00 3.81 14.55
C VAL A 217 8.64 4.54 13.27
N ASN A 218 7.43 4.31 12.79
CA ASN A 218 6.86 5.04 11.66
C ASN A 218 5.46 5.55 11.99
N GLY A 219 5.19 6.78 11.60
CA GLY A 219 3.86 7.36 11.57
C GLY A 219 3.54 7.86 10.16
N THR A 220 2.38 7.52 9.66
CA THR A 220 1.87 7.97 8.36
C THR A 220 0.51 8.60 8.54
N LEU A 221 0.27 9.71 7.89
CA LEU A 221 -1.02 10.36 7.80
C LEU A 221 -1.46 10.35 6.34
N ARG A 222 -2.54 9.60 6.06
CA ARG A 222 -3.09 9.42 4.71
C ARG A 222 -4.36 10.22 4.53
N TYR A 223 -4.48 10.95 3.44
CA TYR A 223 -5.68 11.63 3.00
C TYR A 223 -6.36 10.79 1.92
N THR A 224 -7.51 10.19 2.25
CA THR A 224 -8.15 9.17 1.43
C THR A 224 -9.67 9.17 1.60
N ARG A 225 -10.37 8.68 0.59
CA ARG A 225 -11.79 8.28 0.63
C ARG A 225 -11.99 6.82 0.20
N ALA A 226 -10.92 6.02 0.27
CA ALA A 226 -10.94 4.63 -0.15
C ALA A 226 -11.75 3.75 0.81
N ASN A 227 -12.79 3.09 0.31
CA ASN A 227 -13.56 2.10 1.05
C ASN A 227 -12.80 0.77 1.01
N GLN A 228 -12.56 0.14 2.17
CA GLN A 228 -11.74 -1.08 2.28
C GLN A 228 -10.43 -0.97 1.47
N ASN A 229 -9.68 0.10 1.70
CA ASN A 229 -8.43 0.43 0.98
C ASN A 229 -8.60 0.67 -0.54
N GLY A 230 -9.82 0.84 -1.04
CA GLY A 230 -10.14 1.02 -2.45
C GLY A 230 -10.80 -0.19 -3.10
N LEU A 231 -10.74 -1.37 -2.47
CA LEU A 231 -11.37 -2.59 -3.01
C LEU A 231 -12.90 -2.47 -3.14
N LEU A 232 -13.54 -1.60 -2.35
CA LEU A 232 -14.96 -1.28 -2.46
C LEU A 232 -15.20 0.13 -3.04
N GLY A 233 -14.27 0.61 -3.86
CA GLY A 233 -14.33 1.91 -4.50
C GLY A 233 -13.98 3.06 -3.57
N PHE A 234 -14.35 4.27 -3.98
CA PHE A 234 -13.91 5.51 -3.34
C PHE A 234 -15.09 6.44 -3.11
N GLY A 235 -15.29 6.85 -1.84
CA GLY A 235 -16.42 7.65 -1.43
C GLY A 235 -17.73 6.91 -1.44
N ALA A 236 -18.83 7.63 -1.21
CA ALA A 236 -20.21 7.12 -1.22
C ALA A 236 -21.19 8.24 -1.55
N GLY A 237 -22.32 7.88 -2.18
CA GLY A 237 -23.45 8.78 -2.36
C GLY A 237 -24.12 9.18 -1.06
N ALA A 238 -24.88 10.26 -1.07
CA ALA A 238 -25.60 10.73 0.11
C ALA A 238 -26.62 9.67 0.62
N PRO A 239 -26.75 9.45 1.93
CA PRO A 239 -26.15 10.20 3.04
C PRO A 239 -24.71 9.78 3.42
N GLY A 240 -24.05 8.91 2.66
CA GLY A 240 -22.65 8.57 2.87
C GLY A 240 -21.71 9.76 2.56
N LYS A 241 -20.40 9.54 2.61
CA LYS A 241 -19.39 10.60 2.46
C LYS A 241 -18.59 10.43 1.18
N ASP A 242 -18.56 11.44 0.31
CA ASP A 242 -17.68 11.52 -0.85
C ASP A 242 -16.44 12.40 -0.60
N SER A 243 -16.22 12.84 0.63
CA SER A 243 -15.05 13.64 1.02
C SER A 243 -13.94 12.78 1.56
N ALA A 244 -12.69 13.11 1.20
CA ALA A 244 -11.54 12.47 1.79
C ALA A 244 -11.34 12.85 3.25
N SER A 245 -10.76 11.93 4.01
CA SER A 245 -10.48 12.08 5.45
C SER A 245 -9.03 11.75 5.74
N TRP A 246 -8.49 12.37 6.78
CA TRP A 246 -7.14 12.08 7.28
C TRP A 246 -7.17 10.83 8.16
N MET A 247 -6.45 9.79 7.74
CA MET A 247 -6.38 8.48 8.41
C MET A 247 -4.97 8.24 8.94
N PRO A 248 -4.80 8.02 10.26
CA PRO A 248 -3.51 7.70 10.84
C PRO A 248 -3.14 6.23 10.59
N GLU A 249 -1.84 6.01 10.34
CA GLU A 249 -1.22 4.70 10.24
C GLU A 249 0.05 4.70 11.10
N VAL A 250 0.35 3.61 11.78
CA VAL A 250 1.51 3.50 12.68
C VAL A 250 2.16 2.14 12.50
N SER A 251 3.50 2.10 12.49
CA SER A 251 4.28 0.88 12.58
C SER A 251 5.35 1.01 13.66
N VAL A 252 5.58 -0.07 14.37
CA VAL A 252 6.73 -0.22 15.27
C VAL A 252 7.39 -1.55 14.95
N ALA A 253 8.72 -1.53 14.76
CA ALA A 253 9.51 -2.74 14.56
C ALA A 253 10.72 -2.77 15.48
N TYR A 254 11.10 -3.97 15.89
CA TYR A 254 12.29 -4.25 16.69
C TYR A 254 13.22 -5.18 15.92
N LEU A 255 14.46 -4.75 15.72
CA LEU A 255 15.51 -5.52 15.08
C LEU A 255 16.09 -6.53 16.10
N LEU A 256 15.64 -7.78 16.04
CA LEU A 256 16.19 -8.85 16.87
C LEU A 256 17.65 -9.15 16.53
N SER A 257 18.00 -8.95 15.27
CA SER A 257 19.37 -9.07 14.74
C SER A 257 19.44 -8.30 13.41
N LYS A 258 20.59 -8.31 12.76
CA LYS A 258 20.75 -7.72 11.42
C LYS A 258 19.82 -8.32 10.35
N ASN A 259 19.32 -9.56 10.57
CA ASN A 259 18.54 -10.32 9.59
C ASN A 259 17.08 -10.53 10.00
N TRP A 260 16.71 -10.22 11.25
CA TRP A 260 15.39 -10.50 11.80
C TRP A 260 14.80 -9.25 12.46
N ALA A 261 13.57 -8.96 12.13
CA ALA A 261 12.76 -7.94 12.79
C ALA A 261 11.39 -8.51 13.16
N VAL A 262 10.83 -8.01 14.24
CA VAL A 262 9.44 -8.25 14.64
C VAL A 262 8.75 -6.90 14.83
N GLY A 263 7.46 -6.83 14.57
CA GLY A 263 6.75 -5.57 14.71
C GLY A 263 5.25 -5.69 14.69
N ALA A 264 4.61 -4.54 14.79
CA ALA A 264 3.16 -4.39 14.75
C ALA A 264 2.78 -3.17 13.92
N GLU A 265 1.66 -3.24 13.26
CA GLU A 265 1.12 -2.14 12.47
C GLU A 265 -0.36 -1.90 12.80
N TYR A 266 -0.76 -0.65 12.59
CA TYR A 266 -2.13 -0.19 12.66
C TYR A 266 -2.41 0.74 11.49
N ARG A 267 -3.55 0.52 10.79
CA ARG A 267 -4.01 1.36 9.69
C ARG A 267 -5.49 1.69 9.86
N ALA A 268 -5.79 2.95 10.11
CA ALA A 268 -7.16 3.44 10.13
C ALA A 268 -7.75 3.53 8.71
N LYS A 269 -9.07 3.44 8.62
CA LYS A 269 -9.83 3.58 7.38
C LYS A 269 -10.99 4.55 7.55
N PRO A 270 -11.41 5.30 6.50
CA PRO A 270 -12.57 6.16 6.59
C PRO A 270 -13.87 5.34 6.63
N ASN A 271 -14.89 5.84 7.34
CA ASN A 271 -16.22 5.26 7.40
C ASN A 271 -17.18 5.98 6.44
N ASN A 272 -16.90 5.93 5.14
CA ASN A 272 -17.70 6.66 4.14
C ASN A 272 -19.08 6.04 3.94
N LEU A 273 -19.21 4.72 4.13
CA LEU A 273 -20.44 3.94 3.89
C LEU A 273 -21.32 3.80 5.13
N GLU A 274 -20.86 4.20 6.32
CA GLU A 274 -21.57 3.97 7.59
C GLU A 274 -22.95 4.64 7.63
N ASP A 275 -23.02 5.92 7.25
CA ASP A 275 -24.28 6.68 7.28
C ASP A 275 -25.26 6.18 6.21
N LEU A 276 -24.76 5.72 5.05
CA LEU A 276 -25.57 5.05 4.03
C LEU A 276 -26.16 3.74 4.58
N GLY A 277 -25.37 2.95 5.29
CA GLY A 277 -25.85 1.72 5.94
C GLY A 277 -26.94 1.99 6.98
N ARG A 278 -26.76 3.01 7.80
CA ARG A 278 -27.78 3.44 8.78
C ARG A 278 -29.09 3.88 8.10
N ALA A 279 -29.00 4.68 7.05
CA ALA A 279 -30.15 5.14 6.30
C ALA A 279 -30.90 4.00 5.58
N ALA A 280 -30.18 2.97 5.14
CA ALA A 280 -30.75 1.76 4.55
C ALA A 280 -31.31 0.77 5.59
N GLY A 281 -31.33 1.11 6.88
CA GLY A 281 -31.80 0.23 7.96
C GLY A 281 -30.85 -0.91 8.32
N LEU A 282 -29.59 -0.84 7.83
CA LEU A 282 -28.55 -1.86 8.07
C LEU A 282 -27.71 -1.57 9.34
N GLY A 283 -28.03 -0.50 10.10
CA GLY A 283 -27.24 -0.09 11.26
C GLY A 283 -25.78 0.18 10.90
N ASN A 284 -24.84 -0.42 11.64
CA ASN A 284 -23.40 -0.27 11.41
C ASN A 284 -22.83 -1.32 10.43
N ALA A 285 -23.68 -1.97 9.65
CA ALA A 285 -23.26 -3.06 8.75
C ALA A 285 -22.27 -2.65 7.66
N LEU A 286 -22.23 -1.37 7.31
CA LEU A 286 -21.29 -0.82 6.32
C LEU A 286 -20.15 -0.02 6.97
N ALA A 287 -20.01 -0.04 8.30
CA ALA A 287 -18.88 0.56 8.99
C ALA A 287 -17.58 -0.21 8.73
N GLU A 288 -16.46 0.50 8.74
CA GLU A 288 -15.14 -0.07 8.53
C GLU A 288 -14.36 -0.16 9.84
N ASP A 289 -13.75 -1.31 10.09
CA ASP A 289 -12.80 -1.50 11.19
C ASP A 289 -11.37 -1.26 10.69
N ALA A 290 -10.48 -0.77 11.56
CA ALA A 290 -9.07 -0.59 11.25
C ALA A 290 -8.37 -1.93 11.00
N TRP A 291 -7.32 -1.91 10.18
CA TRP A 291 -6.44 -3.05 9.96
C TRP A 291 -5.27 -3.04 10.95
N LYS A 292 -4.87 -4.22 11.39
CA LYS A 292 -3.76 -4.42 12.32
C LYS A 292 -3.00 -5.68 11.96
N ASP A 293 -1.73 -5.73 12.28
CA ASP A 293 -0.95 -6.94 12.22
C ASP A 293 0.13 -7.03 13.29
N LEU A 294 0.66 -8.25 13.41
CA LEU A 294 1.90 -8.57 14.10
C LEU A 294 2.76 -9.33 13.11
N PHE A 295 3.94 -8.84 12.80
CA PHE A 295 4.79 -9.41 11.76
C PHE A 295 6.18 -9.84 12.24
N VAL A 296 6.74 -10.78 11.51
CA VAL A 296 8.15 -11.16 11.55
C VAL A 296 8.70 -11.00 10.15
N ALA A 297 9.77 -10.25 9.99
CA ALA A 297 10.50 -10.08 8.75
C ALA A 297 11.88 -10.71 8.85
N TRP A 298 12.26 -11.45 7.82
CA TRP A 298 13.55 -12.13 7.70
C TRP A 298 14.22 -11.79 6.37
N ALA A 299 15.45 -11.32 6.44
CA ALA A 299 16.30 -11.07 5.28
C ALA A 299 17.49 -12.04 5.28
N PRO A 300 17.41 -13.20 4.60
CA PRO A 300 18.50 -14.16 4.52
C PRO A 300 19.78 -13.57 3.89
N ASN A 301 19.62 -12.60 3.03
CA ASN A 301 20.71 -11.86 2.37
C ASN A 301 20.24 -10.45 2.01
N LYS A 302 21.12 -9.64 1.42
CA LYS A 302 20.83 -8.25 1.03
C LYS A 302 19.76 -8.10 -0.05
N ASN A 303 19.51 -9.13 -0.82
CA ASN A 303 18.63 -9.06 -1.99
C ASN A 303 17.24 -9.69 -1.75
N THR A 304 17.06 -10.39 -0.64
CA THR A 304 15.81 -11.14 -0.40
C THR A 304 15.27 -10.85 0.99
N SER A 305 13.97 -10.65 1.08
CA SER A 305 13.27 -10.61 2.36
C SER A 305 11.97 -11.42 2.30
N VAL A 306 11.61 -12.00 3.42
CA VAL A 306 10.35 -12.73 3.63
C VAL A 306 9.68 -12.16 4.87
N THR A 307 8.42 -11.83 4.78
CA THR A 307 7.61 -11.33 5.90
C THR A 307 6.42 -12.26 6.13
N LEU A 308 6.28 -12.71 7.35
CA LEU A 308 5.09 -13.42 7.82
C LEU A 308 4.39 -12.55 8.85
N ALA A 309 3.08 -12.37 8.72
CA ALA A 309 2.28 -11.65 9.71
C ALA A 309 0.99 -12.40 10.06
N TYR A 310 0.53 -12.19 11.28
CA TYR A 310 -0.84 -12.46 11.68
C TYR A 310 -1.63 -11.15 11.53
N VAL A 311 -2.69 -11.18 10.74
CA VAL A 311 -3.49 -9.98 10.41
C VAL A 311 -4.87 -10.05 11.06
N ASP A 312 -5.37 -8.89 11.49
CA ASP A 312 -6.76 -8.63 11.82
C ASP A 312 -7.23 -7.46 10.92
N LEU A 313 -8.00 -7.80 9.90
CA LEU A 313 -8.52 -6.85 8.93
C LEU A 313 -9.91 -6.31 9.30
N GLY A 314 -10.36 -6.60 10.54
CA GLY A 314 -11.64 -6.19 11.01
C GLY A 314 -12.80 -6.91 10.31
N ARG A 315 -13.99 -6.39 10.47
CA ARG A 315 -15.19 -6.87 9.77
C ARG A 315 -15.26 -6.22 8.40
N VAL A 316 -15.53 -7.03 7.39
CA VAL A 316 -15.70 -6.55 6.01
C VAL A 316 -17.19 -6.59 5.69
N ILE A 317 -17.85 -5.42 5.65
CA ILE A 317 -19.28 -5.24 5.36
C ILE A 317 -20.15 -6.22 6.17
N PRO A 318 -20.19 -6.13 7.51
CA PRO A 318 -20.75 -7.16 8.37
C PRO A 318 -22.28 -7.39 8.19
N GLY A 319 -23.01 -6.46 7.58
CA GLY A 319 -24.44 -6.66 7.28
C GLY A 319 -24.71 -7.44 5.99
N ILE A 320 -23.68 -7.65 5.17
CA ILE A 320 -23.81 -8.28 3.85
C ILE A 320 -22.97 -9.57 3.79
N THR A 321 -21.87 -9.62 4.55
CA THR A 321 -20.94 -10.74 4.62
C THR A 321 -20.94 -11.39 6.00
N ALA A 322 -20.00 -12.29 6.29
CA ALA A 322 -19.85 -12.87 7.61
C ALA A 322 -19.57 -11.80 8.68
N GLN A 323 -20.35 -11.80 9.78
CA GLN A 323 -20.25 -10.81 10.87
C GLN A 323 -19.07 -11.12 11.82
N ARG A 324 -17.94 -11.59 11.32
CA ARG A 324 -16.78 -11.93 12.14
C ARG A 324 -15.55 -11.15 11.73
N GLN A 325 -14.63 -11.01 12.67
CA GLN A 325 -13.31 -10.46 12.42
C GLN A 325 -12.59 -11.31 11.37
N GLN A 326 -12.05 -10.66 10.36
CA GLN A 326 -11.27 -11.31 9.30
C GLN A 326 -9.81 -11.41 9.75
N THR A 327 -9.54 -12.38 10.62
CA THR A 327 -8.19 -12.69 11.05
C THR A 327 -7.57 -13.76 10.17
N GLY A 328 -6.25 -13.74 10.04
CA GLY A 328 -5.55 -14.70 9.20
C GLY A 328 -4.06 -14.45 9.09
N TYR A 329 -3.48 -14.86 7.96
CA TYR A 329 -2.04 -14.80 7.74
C TYR A 329 -1.73 -14.02 6.48
N TYR A 330 -0.62 -13.31 6.53
CA TYR A 330 0.02 -12.59 5.44
C TYR A 330 1.41 -13.19 5.24
N LEU A 331 1.73 -13.53 4.01
CA LEU A 331 3.06 -13.98 3.60
C LEU A 331 3.51 -13.15 2.41
N SER A 332 4.64 -12.50 2.53
CA SER A 332 5.26 -11.71 1.47
C SER A 332 6.68 -12.17 1.23
N ALA A 333 7.07 -12.23 -0.03
CA ALA A 333 8.44 -12.41 -0.47
C ALA A 333 8.84 -11.27 -1.40
N GLN A 334 10.02 -10.72 -1.19
CA GLN A 334 10.57 -9.61 -1.97
C GLN A 334 11.99 -9.91 -2.39
N VAL A 335 12.32 -9.52 -3.60
CA VAL A 335 13.69 -9.41 -4.10
C VAL A 335 14.00 -7.95 -4.39
N ALA A 336 15.21 -7.50 -4.03
CA ALA A 336 15.65 -6.12 -4.20
C ALA A 336 17.12 -6.05 -4.69
N PHE A 337 17.39 -5.05 -5.50
CA PHE A 337 18.69 -4.81 -6.13
C PHE A 337 19.09 -3.35 -6.01
#